data_464f41b806fe835f77f4de06dbcd2820
#
_entry.id   464f41b806fe835f77f4de06dbcd2820
#
_cell.length_a   1.000
_cell.length_b   1.000
_cell.length_c   1.000
_cell.angle_alpha   90.00
_cell.angle_beta   90.00
_cell.angle_gamma   90.00
#
_symmetry.space_group_name_H-M   'P 1'
#
loop_
_entity.id
_entity.type
_entity.pdbx_description
1 polymer ?
#
loop_
_entity_poly.entity_id
_entity_poly.type
_entity_poly.pdbx_seq_one_letter_code
_entity_poly.pdbx_strand_id
1 'polypeptide(L)'
;MNKLIGFGAVLALVAACDQRPSGDDTVEPPTQEPVGEEPVVGTRQVTVGDLNSALYNPDATNPLRVRVSLDGGVQQLQVYGVYVDGRIAGLPYESYSFQDGGDSRFFRAFAAESSDGSVNAAVVSDGGQFNRFFGGAVANQENYSAPSGGLGRYRGDYVGLVNFGDPAGEGPEGAGSGVPTESYAITGDVFILADFTEGAVNGEIFNREFEAAAAGYLPTGAEGDYELPNIVLVVGDIASNGSFTGGAEITVDGQFVNVGSYGGLFGGTNATSVAGLTRFGTGFLGVAEIASPTAPGGVILVPLGNGNEIEHGIFVLDSTGPFTTD
;
A
#
# COMPACT_ATOMS: atom_id res chain seq x y z
N MET A 1 2.48 -68.65 -2.05
CA MET A 1 1.29 -68.07 -1.40
C MET A 1 1.70 -66.69 -0.82
N ASN A 2 1.53 -65.66 -1.61
CA ASN A 2 1.95 -64.29 -1.24
C ASN A 2 0.73 -63.55 -0.73
N LYS A 3 0.79 -63.03 0.48
CA LYS A 3 -0.20 -62.08 0.99
C LYS A 3 0.39 -60.69 0.88
N LEU A 4 -0.18 -59.89 -0.01
CA LEU A 4 -0.01 -58.41 -0.03
C LEU A 4 -0.83 -57.82 1.12
N ILE A 5 -0.17 -57.00 1.97
CA ILE A 5 -0.81 -56.18 2.93
C ILE A 5 -0.77 -54.74 2.37
N GLY A 6 -1.94 -54.23 2.00
CA GLY A 6 -2.10 -52.83 1.56
C GLY A 6 -2.12 -51.89 2.77
N PHE A 7 -1.22 -50.94 2.79
CA PHE A 7 -1.26 -49.79 3.70
C PHE A 7 -2.14 -48.71 3.07
N GLY A 8 -3.32 -48.52 3.62
CA GLY A 8 -4.16 -47.39 3.32
C GLY A 8 -3.69 -46.17 4.12
N ALA A 9 -3.15 -45.18 3.45
CA ALA A 9 -2.89 -43.89 4.04
C ALA A 9 -4.22 -43.11 4.18
N VAL A 10 -4.69 -42.94 5.40
CA VAL A 10 -5.78 -42.04 5.72
C VAL A 10 -5.21 -40.60 5.75
N LEU A 11 -5.49 -39.83 4.72
CA LEU A 11 -5.25 -38.43 4.69
C LEU A 11 -6.33 -37.73 5.56
N ALA A 12 -5.99 -37.38 6.78
CA ALA A 12 -6.82 -36.50 7.58
C ALA A 12 -6.70 -35.06 7.00
N LEU A 13 -7.71 -34.61 6.25
CA LEU A 13 -7.91 -33.21 5.96
C LEU A 13 -8.27 -32.52 7.27
N VAL A 14 -7.33 -31.81 7.83
CA VAL A 14 -7.61 -30.78 8.84
C VAL A 14 -8.18 -29.57 8.07
N ALA A 15 -9.49 -29.47 8.04
CA ALA A 15 -10.14 -28.23 7.65
C ALA A 15 -9.90 -27.22 8.77
N ALA A 16 -8.83 -26.43 8.66
CA ALA A 16 -8.71 -25.20 9.40
C ALA A 16 -9.79 -24.27 8.86
N CYS A 17 -10.81 -23.97 9.67
CA CYS A 17 -11.71 -22.86 9.41
C CYS A 17 -10.89 -21.59 9.56
N ASP A 18 -10.36 -21.08 8.46
CA ASP A 18 -9.74 -19.79 8.38
C ASP A 18 -10.87 -18.76 8.38
N GLN A 19 -11.19 -18.22 9.55
CA GLN A 19 -12.08 -17.08 9.71
C GLN A 19 -11.26 -15.81 9.50
N ARG A 20 -10.81 -15.58 8.28
CA ARG A 20 -10.28 -14.28 7.91
C ARG A 20 -11.42 -13.30 7.66
N PRO A 21 -11.34 -12.07 8.14
CA PRO A 21 -12.23 -11.00 7.68
C PRO A 21 -12.06 -10.86 6.17
N SER A 22 -13.15 -10.58 5.48
CA SER A 22 -13.28 -10.60 4.02
C SER A 22 -12.45 -9.53 3.31
N GLY A 23 -11.13 -9.64 3.41
CA GLY A 23 -10.19 -9.08 2.46
C GLY A 23 -9.55 -10.26 1.75
N ASP A 24 -9.60 -10.28 0.46
CA ASP A 24 -8.99 -11.34 -0.35
C ASP A 24 -7.50 -11.46 0.00
N ASP A 25 -7.11 -12.57 0.62
CA ASP A 25 -5.74 -12.83 1.10
C ASP A 25 -4.72 -13.08 -0.02
N THR A 26 -5.17 -13.05 -1.26
CA THR A 26 -4.27 -13.04 -2.40
C THR A 26 -3.77 -11.62 -2.59
N VAL A 27 -2.46 -11.40 -2.46
CA VAL A 27 -1.80 -10.19 -2.92
C VAL A 27 -1.99 -10.16 -4.45
N GLU A 28 -3.07 -9.51 -4.90
CA GLU A 28 -3.31 -9.32 -6.31
C GLU A 28 -2.51 -8.10 -6.80
N PRO A 29 -1.87 -8.20 -7.97
CA PRO A 29 -1.30 -7.01 -8.62
C PRO A 29 -2.41 -5.99 -8.87
N PRO A 30 -2.09 -4.68 -8.95
CA PRO A 30 -3.06 -3.64 -9.24
C PRO A 30 -3.87 -3.99 -10.49
N THR A 31 -5.21 -3.93 -10.38
CA THR A 31 -6.10 -4.20 -11.50
C THR A 31 -6.36 -2.94 -12.29
N GLN A 32 -6.41 -3.06 -13.62
CA GLN A 32 -6.80 -1.98 -14.52
C GLN A 32 -8.27 -2.15 -14.86
N GLU A 33 -9.16 -1.49 -14.12
CA GLU A 33 -10.56 -1.39 -14.56
C GLU A 33 -11.13 -0.02 -14.21
N PRO A 34 -11.72 0.70 -15.18
CA PRO A 34 -12.50 1.89 -14.90
C PRO A 34 -13.88 1.46 -14.38
N VAL A 35 -14.20 1.75 -13.14
CA VAL A 35 -15.52 1.53 -12.59
C VAL A 35 -16.23 2.85 -12.33
N GLY A 36 -17.18 3.16 -13.22
CA GLY A 36 -18.35 4.00 -12.98
C GLY A 36 -18.19 5.49 -12.73
N GLU A 37 -17.87 6.20 -13.61
CA GLU A 37 -18.08 7.43 -14.38
C GLU A 37 -17.10 7.34 -15.50
N GLU A 38 -17.57 7.55 -16.73
CA GLU A 38 -16.73 7.42 -17.92
C GLU A 38 -15.40 8.12 -17.67
N PRO A 39 -14.24 7.44 -17.78
CA PRO A 39 -12.97 8.13 -17.67
C PRO A 39 -12.98 9.27 -18.69
N VAL A 40 -12.50 10.43 -18.29
CA VAL A 40 -12.25 11.52 -19.23
C VAL A 40 -11.43 10.90 -20.36
N VAL A 41 -11.88 11.07 -21.60
CA VAL A 41 -11.26 10.45 -22.78
C VAL A 41 -9.75 10.70 -22.75
N GLY A 42 -8.99 9.63 -22.56
CA GLY A 42 -7.52 9.68 -22.44
C GLY A 42 -6.95 9.31 -21.09
N THR A 43 -7.70 9.33 -19.99
CA THR A 43 -7.20 8.98 -18.65
C THR A 43 -7.15 7.46 -18.45
N ARG A 44 -5.99 6.96 -18.08
CA ARG A 44 -5.81 5.58 -17.61
C ARG A 44 -5.78 5.55 -16.09
N GLN A 45 -6.38 4.52 -15.51
CA GLN A 45 -6.41 4.33 -14.07
C GLN A 45 -6.00 2.90 -13.72
N VAL A 46 -5.25 2.75 -12.62
CA VAL A 46 -4.97 1.47 -11.95
C VAL A 46 -5.36 1.59 -10.49
N THR A 47 -5.84 0.49 -9.89
CA THR A 47 -6.34 0.46 -8.52
C THR A 47 -5.83 -0.76 -7.76
N VAL A 48 -5.83 -0.67 -6.43
CA VAL A 48 -5.54 -1.79 -5.53
C VAL A 48 -6.42 -1.67 -4.29
N GLY A 49 -6.78 -2.80 -3.68
CA GLY A 49 -7.67 -2.85 -2.50
C GLY A 49 -9.12 -2.58 -2.84
N ASP A 50 -9.83 -1.90 -1.94
CA ASP A 50 -11.27 -1.64 -2.02
C ASP A 50 -11.63 -0.39 -2.85
N LEU A 51 -10.64 0.28 -3.43
CA LEU A 51 -10.87 1.46 -4.26
C LEU A 51 -11.18 1.07 -5.69
N ASN A 52 -12.27 1.62 -6.23
CA ASN A 52 -12.69 1.40 -7.62
C ASN A 52 -12.24 2.54 -8.54
N SER A 53 -12.22 3.76 -8.03
CA SER A 53 -11.72 4.93 -8.75
C SER A 53 -11.41 6.08 -7.81
N ALA A 54 -10.51 6.98 -8.21
CA ALA A 54 -10.35 8.29 -7.61
C ALA A 54 -10.19 9.36 -8.68
N LEU A 55 -10.75 10.53 -8.40
CA LEU A 55 -10.50 11.75 -9.15
C LEU A 55 -9.81 12.72 -8.21
N TYR A 56 -8.59 13.09 -8.55
CA TYR A 56 -7.81 14.07 -7.83
C TYR A 56 -7.56 15.29 -8.72
N ASN A 57 -7.95 16.46 -8.21
CA ASN A 57 -7.68 17.75 -8.83
C ASN A 57 -7.43 18.78 -7.71
N PRO A 58 -6.19 19.16 -7.45
CA PRO A 58 -5.82 20.03 -6.34
C PRO A 58 -6.46 21.43 -6.41
N ASP A 59 -6.83 21.89 -7.61
CA ASP A 59 -7.43 23.21 -7.85
C ASP A 59 -8.97 23.22 -7.69
N ALA A 60 -9.58 22.04 -7.54
CA ALA A 60 -11.02 21.94 -7.41
C ALA A 60 -11.50 22.28 -5.99
N THR A 61 -12.76 22.72 -5.86
CA THR A 61 -13.41 22.94 -4.55
C THR A 61 -13.48 21.66 -3.71
N ASN A 62 -13.62 20.51 -4.37
CA ASN A 62 -13.57 19.17 -3.78
C ASN A 62 -12.41 18.42 -4.43
N PRO A 63 -11.19 18.57 -3.91
CA PRO A 63 -9.98 18.11 -4.58
C PRO A 63 -9.92 16.60 -4.77
N LEU A 64 -10.45 15.83 -3.82
CA LEU A 64 -10.39 14.36 -3.86
C LEU A 64 -11.81 13.77 -3.76
N ARG A 65 -12.16 12.96 -4.75
CA ARG A 65 -13.40 12.16 -4.77
C ARG A 65 -13.04 10.72 -5.06
N VAL A 66 -13.54 9.79 -4.26
CA VAL A 66 -13.17 8.38 -4.32
C VAL A 66 -14.41 7.50 -4.34
N ARG A 67 -14.40 6.45 -5.15
CA ARG A 67 -15.35 5.35 -5.05
C ARG A 67 -14.72 4.20 -4.30
N VAL A 68 -15.35 3.84 -3.21
CA VAL A 68 -14.92 2.73 -2.34
C VAL A 68 -15.96 1.63 -2.39
N SER A 69 -15.52 0.38 -2.52
CA SER A 69 -16.36 -0.80 -2.34
C SER A 69 -16.43 -1.13 -0.86
N LEU A 70 -17.59 -0.94 -0.26
CA LEU A 70 -17.87 -1.33 1.11
C LEU A 70 -18.59 -2.69 1.16
N ASP A 71 -19.04 -3.07 2.35
CA ASP A 71 -19.73 -4.34 2.60
C ASP A 71 -20.72 -4.75 1.50
N GLY A 72 -20.55 -5.98 1.00
CA GLY A 72 -21.42 -6.54 -0.04
C GLY A 72 -21.17 -6.00 -1.44
N GLY A 73 -20.04 -5.34 -1.69
CA GLY A 73 -19.69 -4.80 -3.01
C GLY A 73 -20.45 -3.53 -3.41
N VAL A 74 -21.08 -2.88 -2.45
CA VAL A 74 -21.76 -1.60 -2.68
C VAL A 74 -20.73 -0.51 -2.83
N GLN A 75 -20.67 0.09 -4.01
CA GLN A 75 -19.79 1.22 -4.28
C GLN A 75 -20.41 2.53 -3.75
N GLN A 76 -19.63 3.25 -2.97
CA GLN A 76 -20.00 4.56 -2.45
C GLN A 76 -19.06 5.64 -3.00
N LEU A 77 -19.63 6.75 -3.46
CA LEU A 77 -18.86 7.94 -3.78
C LEU A 77 -18.65 8.75 -2.49
N GLN A 78 -17.39 8.97 -2.15
CA GLN A 78 -16.96 9.77 -1.02
C GLN A 78 -16.29 11.04 -1.53
N VAL A 79 -16.63 12.17 -0.92
CA VAL A 79 -16.01 13.48 -1.21
C VAL A 79 -15.21 13.90 -0.01
N TYR A 80 -13.91 13.98 -0.19
CA TYR A 80 -12.94 14.21 0.88
C TYR A 80 -12.70 15.71 1.09
N GLY A 81 -12.70 16.14 2.34
CA GLY A 81 -12.25 17.45 2.76
C GLY A 81 -10.76 17.45 3.11
N VAL A 82 -10.13 18.62 3.07
CA VAL A 82 -8.73 18.80 3.53
C VAL A 82 -8.64 18.47 5.02
N TYR A 83 -7.70 17.62 5.40
CA TYR A 83 -7.46 17.18 6.77
C TYR A 83 -6.14 17.78 7.30
N VAL A 84 -6.25 18.99 7.90
CA VAL A 84 -5.07 19.74 8.34
C VAL A 84 -4.28 19.00 9.43
N ASP A 85 -4.98 18.38 10.38
CA ASP A 85 -4.36 17.67 11.50
C ASP A 85 -3.67 16.37 11.07
N GLY A 86 -4.05 15.81 9.90
CA GLY A 86 -3.44 14.62 9.33
C GLY A 86 -2.24 14.91 8.42
N ARG A 87 -1.83 16.17 8.27
CA ARG A 87 -0.66 16.52 7.45
C ARG A 87 0.63 16.06 8.09
N ILE A 88 1.52 15.52 7.29
CA ILE A 88 2.87 15.13 7.71
C ILE A 88 3.84 16.18 7.16
N ALA A 89 4.58 16.81 8.06
CA ALA A 89 5.50 17.89 7.68
C ALA A 89 6.62 17.38 6.77
N GLY A 90 6.87 18.11 5.69
CA GLY A 90 7.95 17.78 4.75
C GLY A 90 7.56 16.86 3.60
N LEU A 91 6.38 16.21 3.65
CA LEU A 91 5.89 15.40 2.54
C LEU A 91 5.17 16.25 1.47
N PRO A 92 5.31 15.90 0.19
CA PRO A 92 4.61 16.58 -0.91
C PRO A 92 3.15 16.16 -1.07
N TYR A 93 2.61 15.33 -0.14
CA TYR A 93 1.26 14.80 -0.18
C TYR A 93 0.29 15.66 0.61
N GLU A 94 -0.83 16.05 0.00
CA GLU A 94 -1.93 16.66 0.70
C GLU A 94 -2.76 15.60 1.43
N SER A 95 -3.16 15.92 2.67
CA SER A 95 -3.96 15.05 3.52
C SER A 95 -5.43 15.41 3.45
N TYR A 96 -6.28 14.39 3.38
CA TYR A 96 -7.73 14.51 3.27
C TYR A 96 -8.42 13.53 4.22
N SER A 97 -9.69 13.84 4.58
CA SER A 97 -10.53 12.91 5.35
C SER A 97 -11.97 12.93 4.85
N PHE A 98 -12.65 11.83 5.16
CA PHE A 98 -14.10 11.68 4.93
C PHE A 98 -14.73 10.93 6.10
N GLN A 99 -15.86 11.43 6.60
CA GLN A 99 -16.72 10.77 7.57
C GLN A 99 -18.17 11.23 7.35
N ASP A 100 -19.09 10.29 7.13
CA ASP A 100 -20.50 10.59 6.85
C ASP A 100 -21.35 10.85 8.12
N GLY A 101 -20.71 10.92 9.26
CA GLY A 101 -21.34 11.17 10.56
C GLY A 101 -20.44 10.69 11.68
N GLY A 102 -20.60 11.21 12.88
CA GLY A 102 -19.69 10.95 13.99
C GLY A 102 -19.50 9.47 14.37
N ASP A 103 -20.50 8.62 14.08
CA ASP A 103 -20.46 7.18 14.34
C ASP A 103 -20.12 6.36 13.07
N SER A 104 -19.92 7.02 11.92
CA SER A 104 -19.56 6.37 10.65
C SER A 104 -18.05 6.22 10.55
N ARG A 105 -17.58 5.31 9.67
CA ARG A 105 -16.16 5.10 9.38
C ARG A 105 -15.44 6.41 9.10
N PHE A 106 -14.29 6.58 9.72
CA PHE A 106 -13.39 7.69 9.44
C PHE A 106 -12.33 7.23 8.44
N PHE A 107 -12.35 7.81 7.26
CA PHE A 107 -11.37 7.57 6.22
C PHE A 107 -10.35 8.70 6.18
N ARG A 108 -9.09 8.32 6.18
CA ARG A 108 -7.95 9.19 5.93
C ARG A 108 -7.41 8.94 4.51
N ALA A 109 -6.90 9.97 3.87
CA ALA A 109 -6.33 9.86 2.56
C ALA A 109 -5.14 10.79 2.37
N PHE A 110 -4.22 10.38 1.48
CA PHE A 110 -3.18 11.23 0.91
C PHE A 110 -3.29 11.22 -0.60
N ALA A 111 -2.99 12.37 -1.22
CA ALA A 111 -2.93 12.46 -2.67
C ALA A 111 -1.85 13.43 -3.12
N ALA A 112 -1.31 13.19 -4.30
CA ALA A 112 -0.36 14.05 -4.98
C ALA A 112 -0.49 13.95 -6.50
N GLU A 113 0.05 14.94 -7.19
CA GLU A 113 0.18 15.03 -8.65
C GLU A 113 1.63 15.32 -9.01
N SER A 114 2.10 14.78 -10.15
CA SER A 114 3.43 15.09 -10.68
C SER A 114 3.54 16.56 -11.09
N SER A 115 4.76 17.09 -11.16
CA SER A 115 4.99 18.50 -11.47
C SER A 115 4.48 18.92 -12.86
N ASP A 116 4.35 17.96 -13.79
CA ASP A 116 3.83 18.16 -15.13
C ASP A 116 2.33 17.81 -15.29
N GLY A 117 1.67 17.38 -14.20
CA GLY A 117 0.26 17.00 -14.19
C GLY A 117 -0.05 15.71 -14.97
N SER A 118 0.95 14.96 -15.38
CA SER A 118 0.76 13.80 -16.24
C SER A 118 0.32 12.54 -15.51
N VAL A 119 0.61 12.45 -14.20
CA VAL A 119 0.15 11.40 -13.30
C VAL A 119 -0.25 11.97 -11.95
N ASN A 120 -1.19 11.32 -11.29
CA ASN A 120 -1.52 11.57 -9.89
C ASN A 120 -1.85 10.24 -9.19
N ALA A 121 -1.80 10.24 -7.86
CA ALA A 121 -2.20 9.09 -7.06
C ALA A 121 -2.89 9.52 -5.78
N ALA A 122 -3.75 8.62 -5.27
CA ALA A 122 -4.36 8.74 -3.96
C ALA A 122 -4.36 7.40 -3.24
N VAL A 123 -4.09 7.42 -1.94
CA VAL A 123 -4.27 6.30 -1.01
C VAL A 123 -5.33 6.67 0.00
N VAL A 124 -6.17 5.70 0.35
CA VAL A 124 -7.28 5.86 1.29
C VAL A 124 -7.35 4.66 2.19
N SER A 125 -7.55 4.86 3.49
CA SER A 125 -7.81 3.79 4.44
C SER A 125 -8.61 4.29 5.62
N ASP A 126 -9.43 3.41 6.22
CA ASP A 126 -9.98 3.61 7.56
C ASP A 126 -9.13 2.86 8.60
N GLY A 127 -9.30 3.20 9.89
CA GLY A 127 -8.66 2.47 10.98
C GLY A 127 -9.44 1.23 11.41
N GLY A 128 -10.63 1.05 10.86
CA GLY A 128 -11.52 -0.07 11.14
C GLY A 128 -12.72 0.29 12.01
N GLN A 129 -13.77 -0.50 11.84
CA GLN A 129 -15.00 -0.49 12.61
C GLN A 129 -15.73 -1.83 12.42
N PHE A 130 -16.28 -2.42 13.48
CA PHE A 130 -16.97 -3.72 13.43
C PHE A 130 -16.10 -4.86 12.87
N ASN A 131 -14.83 -4.92 13.24
CA ASN A 131 -13.83 -5.89 12.75
C ASN A 131 -13.65 -5.88 11.23
N ARG A 132 -13.79 -4.74 10.59
CA ARG A 132 -13.62 -4.56 9.16
C ARG A 132 -12.82 -3.31 8.84
N PHE A 133 -11.93 -3.44 7.88
CA PHE A 133 -11.11 -2.39 7.33
C PHE A 133 -11.42 -2.24 5.84
N PHE A 134 -11.35 -1.03 5.36
CA PHE A 134 -11.42 -0.72 3.94
C PHE A 134 -10.29 0.21 3.58
N GLY A 135 -9.59 -0.11 2.54
CA GLY A 135 -8.48 0.70 2.09
C GLY A 135 -8.03 0.31 0.69
N GLY A 136 -7.24 1.17 0.10
CA GLY A 136 -6.67 0.94 -1.20
C GLY A 136 -5.99 2.17 -1.76
N ALA A 137 -5.49 2.04 -2.98
CA ALA A 137 -4.84 3.13 -3.67
C ALA A 137 -5.24 3.16 -5.16
N VAL A 138 -5.11 4.34 -5.75
CA VAL A 138 -5.43 4.60 -7.16
C VAL A 138 -4.32 5.46 -7.75
N ALA A 139 -3.87 5.12 -8.96
CA ALA A 139 -3.04 5.99 -9.78
C ALA A 139 -3.73 6.28 -11.11
N ASN A 140 -3.62 7.51 -11.56
CA ASN A 140 -4.16 8.00 -12.82
C ASN A 140 -3.04 8.50 -13.73
N GLN A 141 -3.23 8.33 -15.04
CA GLN A 141 -2.34 8.80 -16.08
C GLN A 141 -3.16 9.64 -17.08
N GLU A 142 -2.83 10.91 -17.21
CA GLU A 142 -3.47 11.83 -18.16
C GLU A 142 -2.87 11.71 -19.55
N ASN A 143 -1.56 11.56 -19.63
CA ASN A 143 -0.84 11.37 -20.87
C ASN A 143 0.44 10.56 -20.67
N TYR A 144 0.89 9.90 -21.72
CA TYR A 144 2.12 9.13 -21.72
C TYR A 144 2.67 8.98 -23.12
N SER A 145 3.97 9.17 -23.27
CA SER A 145 4.71 8.67 -24.42
C SER A 145 5.95 7.94 -23.92
N ALA A 146 6.18 6.74 -24.46
CA ALA A 146 7.37 5.98 -24.15
C ALA A 146 8.62 6.70 -24.64
N PRO A 147 9.73 6.70 -23.88
CA PRO A 147 11.03 7.08 -24.41
C PRO A 147 11.48 6.07 -25.48
N SER A 148 12.43 6.46 -26.30
CA SER A 148 12.97 5.57 -27.36
C SER A 148 13.81 4.41 -26.82
N GLY A 149 14.02 4.36 -25.51
CA GLY A 149 14.84 3.39 -24.77
C GLY A 149 15.65 4.10 -23.68
N GLY A 150 16.54 3.36 -23.02
CA GLY A 150 17.43 3.86 -21.97
C GLY A 150 16.86 3.69 -20.55
N LEU A 151 17.65 4.15 -19.57
CA LEU A 151 17.34 4.03 -18.14
C LEU A 151 16.73 5.30 -17.60
N GLY A 152 15.52 5.18 -17.04
CA GLY A 152 14.85 6.23 -16.25
C GLY A 152 15.08 6.03 -14.77
N ARG A 153 15.34 7.12 -14.03
CA ARG A 153 15.51 7.12 -12.57
C ARG A 153 14.56 8.12 -11.95
N TYR A 154 13.85 7.65 -10.92
CA TYR A 154 12.88 8.46 -10.19
C TYR A 154 13.15 8.28 -8.70
N ARG A 155 13.09 9.37 -7.94
CA ARG A 155 13.30 9.34 -6.50
C ARG A 155 12.47 10.43 -5.82
N GLY A 156 11.97 10.11 -4.64
CA GLY A 156 11.24 11.05 -3.79
C GLY A 156 10.61 10.33 -2.61
N ASP A 157 9.48 10.85 -2.17
CA ASP A 157 8.81 10.41 -0.96
C ASP A 157 7.79 9.32 -1.23
N TYR A 158 7.56 8.50 -0.21
CA TYR A 158 6.54 7.47 -0.13
C TYR A 158 5.59 7.79 1.02
N VAL A 159 4.31 7.50 0.85
CA VAL A 159 3.33 7.49 1.94
C VAL A 159 2.43 6.27 1.83
N GLY A 160 2.30 5.53 2.94
CA GLY A 160 1.36 4.43 3.13
C GLY A 160 0.37 4.74 4.23
N LEU A 161 -0.78 4.11 4.17
CA LEU A 161 -1.75 4.04 5.25
C LEU A 161 -1.89 2.59 5.70
N VAL A 162 -1.74 2.36 7.00
CA VAL A 162 -1.82 1.05 7.63
C VAL A 162 -2.92 1.03 8.68
N ASN A 163 -3.61 -0.09 8.78
CA ASN A 163 -4.52 -0.39 9.86
C ASN A 163 -3.82 -1.29 10.90
N PHE A 164 -3.97 -0.97 12.17
CA PHE A 164 -3.45 -1.78 13.28
C PHE A 164 -4.57 -2.49 14.06
N GLY A 165 -5.78 -2.52 13.53
CA GLY A 165 -6.89 -3.09 14.24
C GLY A 165 -6.75 -4.59 14.46
N ASP A 166 -6.96 -5.04 15.67
CA ASP A 166 -7.18 -6.44 15.95
C ASP A 166 -8.61 -6.82 15.52
N PRO A 167 -8.77 -7.72 14.54
CA PRO A 167 -10.07 -8.24 14.17
C PRO A 167 -10.81 -8.90 15.35
N ALA A 168 -10.06 -9.36 16.37
CA ALA A 168 -10.63 -9.95 17.58
C ALA A 168 -11.09 -8.92 18.63
N GLY A 169 -10.81 -7.64 18.43
CA GLY A 169 -11.29 -6.55 19.29
C GLY A 169 -10.49 -6.33 20.57
N GLU A 170 -9.28 -6.88 20.65
CA GLU A 170 -8.37 -6.70 21.80
C GLU A 170 -7.28 -5.64 21.56
N GLY A 171 -7.29 -5.01 20.38
CA GLY A 171 -6.39 -3.90 20.08
C GLY A 171 -6.79 -2.60 20.77
N PRO A 172 -5.95 -1.54 20.72
CA PRO A 172 -6.32 -0.25 21.27
C PRO A 172 -7.63 0.19 20.64
N GLU A 173 -8.60 0.36 21.46
CA GLU A 173 -9.97 0.81 21.27
C GLU A 173 -10.45 0.86 19.82
N GLY A 174 -11.01 -0.24 19.28
CA GLY A 174 -11.82 0.14 18.22
C GLY A 174 -12.15 -0.75 17.08
N ALA A 175 -11.29 -1.53 16.44
CA ALA A 175 -11.72 -2.25 15.24
C ALA A 175 -12.87 -3.22 15.50
N GLY A 176 -12.92 -3.81 16.71
CA GLY A 176 -14.02 -4.66 17.18
C GLY A 176 -15.22 -3.91 17.71
N SER A 177 -15.09 -2.63 18.05
CA SER A 177 -16.18 -1.80 18.56
C SER A 177 -16.97 -1.14 17.42
N GLY A 178 -18.13 -0.58 17.76
CA GLY A 178 -18.86 0.29 16.85
C GLY A 178 -18.26 1.70 16.72
N VAL A 179 -17.16 1.99 17.42
CA VAL A 179 -16.48 3.29 17.35
C VAL A 179 -15.51 3.27 16.18
N PRO A 180 -15.60 4.23 15.24
CA PRO A 180 -14.66 4.32 14.14
C PRO A 180 -13.27 4.73 14.63
N THR A 181 -12.23 4.13 14.04
CA THR A 181 -10.83 4.48 14.31
C THR A 181 -10.16 5.03 13.06
N GLU A 182 -9.04 5.72 13.24
CA GLU A 182 -8.22 6.29 12.18
C GLU A 182 -7.11 5.30 11.78
N SER A 183 -6.76 5.26 10.50
CA SER A 183 -5.56 4.59 10.01
C SER A 183 -4.31 5.44 10.28
N TYR A 184 -3.16 4.78 10.36
CA TYR A 184 -1.88 5.43 10.62
C TYR A 184 -1.04 5.53 9.36
N ALA A 185 -0.25 6.61 9.26
CA ALA A 185 0.65 6.77 8.14
C ALA A 185 2.00 6.12 8.39
N ILE A 186 2.55 5.55 7.32
CA ILE A 186 3.96 5.18 7.19
C ILE A 186 4.55 6.08 6.10
N THR A 187 5.68 6.69 6.40
CA THR A 187 6.43 7.52 5.46
C THR A 187 7.73 6.81 5.07
N GLY A 188 8.36 7.25 4.00
CA GLY A 188 9.66 6.73 3.58
C GLY A 188 10.17 7.41 2.32
N ASP A 189 11.36 7.03 1.93
CA ASP A 189 11.92 7.37 0.62
C ASP A 189 11.59 6.25 -0.38
N VAL A 190 11.47 6.60 -1.66
CA VAL A 190 11.33 5.62 -2.74
C VAL A 190 12.27 5.93 -3.91
N PHE A 191 12.81 4.87 -4.48
CA PHE A 191 13.61 4.91 -5.69
C PHE A 191 13.04 3.92 -6.70
N ILE A 192 12.86 4.36 -7.95
CA ILE A 192 12.42 3.54 -9.08
C ILE A 192 13.47 3.63 -10.20
N LEU A 193 13.85 2.48 -10.72
CA LEU A 193 14.67 2.33 -11.90
C LEU A 193 13.84 1.66 -13.00
N ALA A 194 13.72 2.29 -14.14
CA ALA A 194 13.01 1.76 -15.30
C ALA A 194 13.98 1.62 -16.47
N ASP A 195 14.07 0.42 -17.04
CA ASP A 195 14.74 0.14 -18.29
C ASP A 195 13.70 0.08 -19.42
N PHE A 196 13.60 1.16 -20.16
CA PHE A 196 12.65 1.26 -21.29
C PHE A 196 13.14 0.53 -22.55
N THR A 197 14.38 0.07 -22.58
CA THR A 197 14.91 -0.78 -23.67
C THR A 197 14.43 -2.21 -23.49
N GLU A 198 14.55 -2.73 -22.27
CA GLU A 198 14.14 -4.10 -21.93
C GLU A 198 12.67 -4.17 -21.45
N GLY A 199 12.04 -3.04 -21.17
CA GLY A 199 10.68 -2.97 -20.64
C GLY A 199 10.57 -3.46 -19.19
N ALA A 200 11.59 -3.18 -18.38
CA ALA A 200 11.67 -3.66 -16.99
C ALA A 200 11.68 -2.51 -15.98
N VAL A 201 11.13 -2.74 -14.79
CA VAL A 201 11.11 -1.78 -13.69
C VAL A 201 11.40 -2.49 -12.37
N ASN A 202 12.17 -1.83 -11.50
CA ASN A 202 12.39 -2.24 -10.12
C ASN A 202 12.60 -1.03 -9.22
N GLY A 203 12.79 -1.26 -7.91
CA GLY A 203 13.03 -0.16 -6.99
C GLY A 203 13.16 -0.62 -5.55
N GLU A 204 13.07 0.34 -4.66
CA GLU A 204 13.12 0.13 -3.22
C GLU A 204 12.34 1.23 -2.50
N ILE A 205 11.66 0.87 -1.41
CA ILE A 205 11.11 1.80 -0.43
C ILE A 205 11.93 1.62 0.85
N PHE A 206 12.55 2.68 1.32
CA PHE A 206 13.52 2.66 2.41
C PHE A 206 13.32 3.86 3.35
N ASN A 207 14.05 3.92 4.47
CA ASN A 207 13.86 4.93 5.52
C ASN A 207 12.39 5.01 5.95
N ARG A 208 11.76 3.83 6.13
CA ARG A 208 10.35 3.75 6.45
C ARG A 208 10.14 4.01 7.94
N GLU A 209 9.22 4.91 8.26
CA GLU A 209 8.92 5.32 9.63
C GLU A 209 7.40 5.40 9.86
N PHE A 210 6.97 5.05 11.08
CA PHE A 210 5.61 5.33 11.52
C PHE A 210 5.45 6.80 11.88
N GLU A 211 4.27 7.34 11.65
CA GLU A 211 3.90 8.60 12.28
C GLU A 211 3.87 8.46 13.82
N ALA A 212 4.18 9.55 14.53
CA ALA A 212 4.30 9.55 16.00
C ALA A 212 3.03 9.04 16.72
N ALA A 213 1.86 9.22 16.14
CA ALA A 213 0.59 8.75 16.70
C ALA A 213 0.51 7.21 16.77
N ALA A 214 1.24 6.49 15.92
CA ALA A 214 1.27 5.02 15.91
C ALA A 214 2.14 4.41 17.03
N ALA A 215 2.89 5.21 17.77
CA ALA A 215 3.82 4.71 18.82
C ALA A 215 3.12 3.83 19.89
N GLY A 216 1.84 4.07 20.17
CA GLY A 216 1.06 3.26 21.11
C GLY A 216 0.76 1.83 20.67
N TYR A 217 0.99 1.51 19.39
CA TYR A 217 0.82 0.17 18.82
C TYR A 217 2.11 -0.65 18.77
N LEU A 218 3.23 -0.02 19.10
CA LEU A 218 4.50 -0.72 19.18
C LEU A 218 4.55 -1.56 20.46
N PRO A 219 5.20 -2.73 20.45
CA PRO A 219 5.37 -3.54 21.65
C PRO A 219 6.03 -2.74 22.78
N THR A 220 5.58 -2.92 24.02
CA THR A 220 6.18 -2.28 25.20
C THR A 220 7.67 -2.58 25.27
N GLY A 221 8.50 -1.54 25.35
CA GLY A 221 9.96 -1.64 25.31
C GLY A 221 10.57 -1.44 23.93
N ALA A 222 9.75 -1.28 22.92
CA ALA A 222 10.10 -0.87 21.59
C ALA A 222 10.09 0.67 21.43
N GLU A 223 10.19 1.40 22.54
CA GLU A 223 10.24 2.86 22.57
C GLU A 223 11.58 3.34 22.03
N GLY A 224 11.63 3.73 20.79
CA GLY A 224 12.82 4.24 20.12
C GLY A 224 12.62 4.29 18.62
N ASP A 225 13.60 4.78 17.91
CA ASP A 225 13.59 4.92 16.46
C ASP A 225 13.40 3.53 15.79
N TYR A 226 12.15 3.20 15.51
CA TYR A 226 11.78 1.96 14.86
C TYR A 226 11.99 2.13 13.36
N GLU A 227 13.09 1.59 12.88
CA GLU A 227 13.31 1.45 11.45
C GLU A 227 12.49 0.25 10.94
N LEU A 228 11.43 0.54 10.19
CA LEU A 228 10.72 -0.50 9.44
C LEU A 228 11.65 -1.08 8.35
N PRO A 229 11.53 -2.38 8.03
CA PRO A 229 12.37 -2.98 7.00
C PRO A 229 12.18 -2.28 5.66
N ASN A 230 13.28 -2.14 4.92
CA ASN A 230 13.23 -1.74 3.52
C ASN A 230 12.43 -2.75 2.72
N ILE A 231 11.67 -2.28 1.73
CA ILE A 231 10.90 -3.12 0.83
C ILE A 231 11.53 -3.05 -0.56
N VAL A 232 12.02 -4.19 -1.02
CA VAL A 232 12.54 -4.34 -2.39
C VAL A 232 11.36 -4.53 -3.34
N LEU A 233 11.25 -3.65 -4.33
CA LEU A 233 10.32 -3.76 -5.44
C LEU A 233 10.97 -4.63 -6.52
N VAL A 234 10.56 -5.89 -6.58
CA VAL A 234 11.15 -6.92 -7.45
C VAL A 234 10.90 -6.56 -8.91
N VAL A 235 11.81 -6.95 -9.79
CA VAL A 235 11.69 -6.67 -11.23
C VAL A 235 10.33 -7.07 -11.77
N GLY A 236 9.66 -6.08 -12.37
CA GLY A 236 8.37 -6.22 -13.05
C GLY A 236 8.44 -5.72 -14.49
N ASP A 237 7.41 -5.98 -15.26
CA ASP A 237 7.33 -5.63 -16.67
C ASP A 237 6.64 -4.27 -16.88
N ILE A 238 7.15 -3.47 -17.82
CA ILE A 238 6.53 -2.23 -18.30
C ILE A 238 5.75 -2.53 -19.57
N ALA A 239 4.46 -2.34 -19.55
CA ALA A 239 3.60 -2.48 -20.72
C ALA A 239 3.77 -1.27 -21.68
N SER A 240 3.39 -1.44 -22.95
CA SER A 240 3.49 -0.39 -23.98
C SER A 240 2.70 0.89 -23.68
N ASN A 241 1.72 0.81 -22.79
CA ASN A 241 0.91 1.93 -22.33
C ASN A 241 1.47 2.64 -21.10
N GLY A 242 2.66 2.25 -20.62
CA GLY A 242 3.32 2.80 -19.44
C GLY A 242 2.88 2.21 -18.11
N SER A 243 1.95 1.23 -18.08
CA SER A 243 1.60 0.55 -16.85
C SER A 243 2.64 -0.51 -16.49
N PHE A 244 2.79 -0.78 -15.18
CA PHE A 244 3.71 -1.79 -14.67
C PHE A 244 3.18 -2.46 -13.41
N THR A 245 3.66 -3.69 -13.13
CA THR A 245 3.38 -4.42 -11.88
C THR A 245 4.59 -5.28 -11.50
N GLY A 246 4.74 -5.54 -10.19
CA GLY A 246 5.78 -6.43 -9.67
C GLY A 246 5.49 -6.89 -8.24
N GLY A 247 6.26 -7.84 -7.75
CA GLY A 247 6.24 -8.32 -6.38
C GLY A 247 7.01 -7.38 -5.44
N ALA A 248 6.74 -7.48 -4.15
CA ALA A 248 7.46 -6.75 -3.10
C ALA A 248 7.98 -7.70 -2.04
N GLU A 249 9.24 -7.52 -1.62
CA GLU A 249 9.94 -8.41 -0.70
C GLU A 249 10.67 -7.62 0.38
N ILE A 250 10.80 -8.24 1.56
CA ILE A 250 11.73 -7.80 2.60
C ILE A 250 12.81 -8.86 2.81
N THR A 251 13.89 -8.48 3.47
CA THR A 251 14.92 -9.43 3.90
C THR A 251 14.75 -9.71 5.40
N VAL A 252 14.53 -10.98 5.75
CA VAL A 252 14.47 -11.47 7.14
C VAL A 252 15.49 -12.57 7.27
N ASP A 253 16.44 -12.43 8.21
CA ASP A 253 17.52 -13.39 8.45
C ASP A 253 18.27 -13.80 7.15
N GLY A 254 18.47 -12.84 6.25
CA GLY A 254 19.17 -13.06 4.97
C GLY A 254 18.32 -13.83 3.93
N GLN A 255 17.03 -14.03 4.18
CA GLN A 255 16.10 -14.64 3.23
C GLN A 255 15.13 -13.58 2.69
N PHE A 256 14.82 -13.67 1.40
CA PHE A 256 13.79 -12.85 0.78
C PHE A 256 12.41 -13.40 1.10
N VAL A 257 11.54 -12.58 1.63
CA VAL A 257 10.17 -12.91 1.99
C VAL A 257 9.23 -11.99 1.21
N ASN A 258 8.34 -12.57 0.42
CA ASN A 258 7.32 -11.80 -0.29
C ASN A 258 6.34 -11.22 0.74
N VAL A 259 6.12 -9.91 0.69
CA VAL A 259 5.20 -9.18 1.57
C VAL A 259 4.08 -8.51 0.81
N GLY A 260 4.10 -8.57 -0.52
CA GLY A 260 3.06 -7.91 -1.28
C GLY A 260 3.40 -7.64 -2.74
N SER A 261 2.79 -6.61 -3.27
CA SER A 261 2.95 -6.19 -4.66
C SER A 261 3.03 -4.67 -4.81
N TYR A 262 3.54 -4.25 -5.94
CA TYR A 262 3.49 -2.87 -6.40
C TYR A 262 3.07 -2.79 -7.86
N GLY A 263 2.66 -1.61 -8.28
CA GLY A 263 2.36 -1.31 -9.68
C GLY A 263 2.17 0.17 -9.88
N GLY A 264 1.84 0.57 -11.09
CA GLY A 264 1.64 1.99 -11.37
C GLY A 264 1.64 2.34 -12.85
N LEU A 265 1.84 3.62 -13.09
CA LEU A 265 1.74 4.26 -14.41
C LEU A 265 2.90 5.26 -14.58
N PHE A 266 3.66 5.13 -15.65
CA PHE A 266 4.52 6.20 -16.12
C PHE A 266 3.68 7.26 -16.85
N GLY A 267 4.05 8.52 -16.75
CA GLY A 267 3.36 9.64 -17.40
C GLY A 267 4.30 10.63 -18.04
N GLY A 268 3.69 11.54 -18.80
CA GLY A 268 4.36 12.63 -19.48
C GLY A 268 5.08 12.22 -20.78
N THR A 269 5.69 13.20 -21.41
CA THR A 269 6.46 12.98 -22.63
C THR A 269 7.79 12.33 -22.29
N ASN A 270 8.08 11.17 -22.87
CA ASN A 270 9.24 10.34 -22.55
C ASN A 270 9.26 9.88 -21.07
N ALA A 271 8.11 9.55 -20.51
CA ALA A 271 8.00 9.06 -19.13
C ALA A 271 8.67 9.99 -18.10
N THR A 272 8.36 11.29 -18.15
CA THR A 272 8.94 12.31 -17.23
C THR A 272 8.54 12.11 -15.79
N SER A 273 7.47 11.35 -15.52
CA SER A 273 6.95 11.11 -14.18
C SER A 273 6.44 9.69 -14.01
N VAL A 274 6.22 9.28 -12.77
CA VAL A 274 5.65 7.99 -12.40
C VAL A 274 4.75 8.13 -11.18
N ALA A 275 3.57 7.50 -11.21
CA ALA A 275 2.73 7.27 -10.04
C ALA A 275 2.66 5.79 -9.75
N GLY A 276 2.96 5.39 -8.52
CA GLY A 276 2.94 4.01 -8.10
C GLY A 276 2.01 3.75 -6.93
N LEU A 277 1.57 2.51 -6.87
CA LEU A 277 0.71 1.94 -5.85
C LEU A 277 1.41 0.76 -5.18
N THR A 278 1.17 0.58 -3.90
CA THR A 278 1.64 -0.59 -3.16
C THR A 278 0.51 -1.20 -2.33
N ARG A 279 0.60 -2.52 -2.13
CA ARG A 279 -0.18 -3.23 -1.14
C ARG A 279 0.73 -4.24 -0.45
N PHE A 280 0.92 -4.05 0.85
CA PHE A 280 1.71 -4.95 1.67
C PHE A 280 0.81 -5.60 2.72
N GLY A 281 1.05 -6.89 2.97
CA GLY A 281 0.33 -7.70 3.94
C GLY A 281 1.28 -8.37 4.93
N THR A 282 0.91 -9.50 5.45
CA THR A 282 1.60 -10.21 6.53
C THR A 282 3.13 -10.11 6.49
N GLY A 283 3.71 -9.62 7.59
CA GLY A 283 5.16 -9.59 7.81
C GLY A 283 5.89 -8.33 7.32
N PHE A 284 5.24 -7.44 6.59
CA PHE A 284 5.88 -6.22 6.04
C PHE A 284 6.39 -5.24 7.11
N LEU A 285 5.89 -5.34 8.34
CA LEU A 285 6.34 -4.53 9.48
C LEU A 285 7.64 -5.06 10.09
N GLY A 286 8.00 -6.32 9.80
CA GLY A 286 9.22 -6.93 10.33
C GLY A 286 9.11 -7.34 11.80
N VAL A 287 10.24 -7.31 12.49
CA VAL A 287 10.37 -7.73 13.89
C VAL A 287 11.11 -6.66 14.70
N ALA A 288 10.73 -6.54 15.94
CA ALA A 288 11.38 -5.68 16.92
C ALA A 288 12.40 -6.45 17.76
N GLU A 289 13.55 -5.85 18.03
CA GLU A 289 14.45 -6.32 19.07
C GLU A 289 14.08 -5.69 20.42
N ILE A 290 13.63 -6.50 21.36
CA ILE A 290 13.32 -6.04 22.71
C ILE A 290 14.35 -6.59 23.69
N ALA A 291 14.93 -5.72 24.53
CA ALA A 291 15.85 -6.13 25.58
C ALA A 291 15.21 -7.13 26.54
N SER A 292 15.83 -8.29 26.72
CA SER A 292 15.34 -9.33 27.63
C SER A 292 16.49 -9.88 28.46
N PRO A 293 16.52 -9.63 29.78
CA PRO A 293 17.58 -10.11 30.66
C PRO A 293 17.63 -11.65 30.76
N THR A 294 16.59 -12.34 30.31
CA THR A 294 16.49 -13.81 30.41
C THR A 294 16.75 -14.51 29.07
N ALA A 295 16.86 -13.76 27.97
CA ALA A 295 17.09 -14.34 26.66
C ALA A 295 18.60 -14.55 26.38
N PRO A 296 19.01 -15.62 25.70
CA PRO A 296 20.36 -15.77 25.18
C PRO A 296 20.69 -14.59 24.24
N GLY A 297 21.73 -13.83 24.56
CA GLY A 297 22.11 -12.63 23.82
C GLY A 297 21.47 -11.33 24.33
N GLY A 298 20.58 -11.39 25.33
CA GLY A 298 19.99 -10.20 25.96
C GLY A 298 18.87 -9.52 25.20
N VAL A 299 18.42 -10.08 24.07
CA VAL A 299 17.31 -9.57 23.27
C VAL A 299 16.34 -10.68 22.85
N ILE A 300 15.09 -10.34 22.64
CA ILE A 300 14.09 -11.17 21.96
C ILE A 300 13.60 -10.45 20.72
N LEU A 301 13.27 -11.21 19.66
CA LEU A 301 12.60 -10.70 18.48
C LEU A 301 11.09 -10.83 18.65
N VAL A 302 10.38 -9.73 18.54
CA VAL A 302 8.91 -9.69 18.63
C VAL A 302 8.37 -9.20 17.29
N PRO A 303 7.50 -9.98 16.62
CA PRO A 303 6.85 -9.52 15.40
C PRO A 303 6.10 -8.20 15.65
N LEU A 304 6.23 -7.26 14.73
CA LEU A 304 5.42 -6.05 14.73
C LEU A 304 4.05 -6.36 14.14
N GLY A 305 3.02 -5.82 14.77
CA GLY A 305 1.65 -6.05 14.37
C GLY A 305 1.09 -7.42 14.78
N ASN A 306 -0.15 -7.66 14.44
CA ASN A 306 -0.90 -8.88 14.73
C ASN A 306 -0.94 -9.86 13.55
N GLY A 307 -0.26 -9.52 12.45
CA GLY A 307 -0.21 -10.32 11.21
C GLY A 307 -1.42 -10.16 10.30
N ASN A 308 -2.33 -9.25 10.62
CA ASN A 308 -3.52 -8.92 9.82
C ASN A 308 -3.48 -7.50 9.23
N GLU A 309 -2.40 -6.79 9.48
CA GLU A 309 -2.21 -5.44 8.99
C GLU A 309 -2.05 -5.46 7.47
N ILE A 310 -2.66 -4.47 6.85
CA ILE A 310 -2.48 -4.18 5.42
C ILE A 310 -2.05 -2.73 5.29
N GLU A 311 -0.97 -2.52 4.58
CA GLU A 311 -0.54 -1.20 4.15
C GLU A 311 -0.90 -1.02 2.68
N HIS A 312 -1.63 0.05 2.37
CA HIS A 312 -1.76 0.57 1.02
C HIS A 312 -0.94 1.85 0.92
N GLY A 313 -0.18 2.01 -0.13
CA GLY A 313 0.67 3.18 -0.27
C GLY A 313 0.76 3.70 -1.69
N ILE A 314 1.30 4.91 -1.80
CA ILE A 314 1.53 5.60 -3.06
C ILE A 314 2.90 6.27 -3.10
N PHE A 315 3.38 6.47 -4.31
CA PHE A 315 4.43 7.42 -4.64
C PHE A 315 4.10 8.14 -5.95
N VAL A 316 4.45 9.44 -6.01
CA VAL A 316 4.35 10.26 -7.22
C VAL A 316 5.67 10.98 -7.38
N LEU A 317 6.40 10.67 -8.45
CA LEU A 317 7.79 11.06 -8.63
C LEU A 317 8.02 11.66 -10.01
N ASP A 318 8.87 12.67 -10.06
CA ASP A 318 9.43 13.17 -11.32
C ASP A 318 10.79 12.49 -11.60
N SER A 319 11.15 12.41 -12.88
CA SER A 319 12.45 11.85 -13.27
C SER A 319 13.59 12.73 -12.76
N THR A 320 14.66 12.11 -12.26
CA THR A 320 15.80 12.82 -11.66
C THR A 320 16.85 13.29 -12.68
N GLY A 321 16.61 13.07 -13.97
CA GLY A 321 17.52 13.50 -15.04
C GLY A 321 17.18 12.90 -16.40
N PRO A 322 17.91 13.28 -17.44
CA PRO A 322 17.70 12.72 -18.77
C PRO A 322 17.99 11.22 -18.78
N PHE A 323 17.23 10.48 -19.60
CA PHE A 323 17.47 9.05 -19.78
C PHE A 323 18.90 8.81 -20.34
N THR A 324 19.62 7.90 -19.71
CA THR A 324 20.95 7.49 -20.16
C THR A 324 20.81 6.26 -21.05
N THR A 325 21.32 6.35 -22.28
CA THR A 325 21.58 5.14 -23.10
C THR A 325 22.94 4.58 -22.68
N ASP A 326 22.98 3.32 -22.32
CA ASP A 326 24.25 2.59 -22.10
C ASP A 326 25.00 2.42 -23.41
#